data_29e9f65307515ff92e6f86a3e000a051
#
_entry.id   29e9f65307515ff92e6f86a3e000a051
#
_cell.length_a   1.000
_cell.length_b   1.000
_cell.length_c   1.000
_cell.angle_alpha   90.00
_cell.angle_beta   90.00
_cell.angle_gamma   90.00
#
_symmetry.space_group_name_H-M   'P 1'
#
loop_
_entity.id
_entity.type
_entity.pdbx_description
1 polymer ?
#
loop_
_entity_poly.entity_id
_entity_poly.type
_entity_poly.pdbx_seq_one_letter_code
_entity_poly.pdbx_strand_id
1 'polypeptide(L)'
;MSFQTDLNFGEQGELFVLEKLHYKYPKAYKVKGYYKEWDLFIPEKDVGIEVKSDRATHKTGNVVIESKYGDAPSGIETTKAAWWAYITKDNLYWITPDKIKECIKDNNLEAREFPPVEGDFKKKSLYLIKETLFKKYAKRSERIDGRN
;
A
#
# COMPACT_ATOMS: atom_id res chain seq x y z
N MET A 1 2.35 7.01 -22.40
CA MET A 1 1.35 6.34 -21.58
C MET A 1 0.17 7.25 -21.35
N SER A 2 -1.01 6.74 -21.44
CA SER A 2 -2.20 7.56 -21.30
C SER A 2 -2.50 7.87 -19.84
N PHE A 3 -3.16 9.01 -19.62
CA PHE A 3 -3.69 9.39 -18.32
C PHE A 3 -4.61 8.30 -17.75
N GLN A 4 -5.43 7.70 -18.61
CA GLN A 4 -6.35 6.64 -18.24
C GLN A 4 -5.62 5.42 -17.65
N THR A 5 -4.49 5.05 -18.24
CA THR A 5 -3.69 3.92 -17.75
C THR A 5 -3.18 4.19 -16.32
N ASP A 6 -2.75 5.41 -16.04
CA ASP A 6 -2.25 5.77 -14.71
C ASP A 6 -3.35 5.77 -13.66
N LEU A 7 -4.53 6.29 -14.01
CA LEU A 7 -5.69 6.26 -13.11
C LEU A 7 -6.11 4.85 -12.77
N ASN A 8 -6.05 3.94 -13.75
CA ASN A 8 -6.51 2.58 -13.57
C ASN A 8 -5.51 1.68 -12.85
N PHE A 9 -4.27 2.12 -12.69
CA PHE A 9 -3.25 1.28 -12.07
C PHE A 9 -3.60 0.87 -10.64
N GLY A 10 -4.05 1.83 -9.83
CA GLY A 10 -4.48 1.56 -8.47
C GLY A 10 -5.70 0.64 -8.42
N GLU A 11 -6.67 0.89 -9.30
CA GLU A 11 -7.87 0.05 -9.38
C GLU A 11 -7.53 -1.38 -9.79
N GLN A 12 -6.60 -1.55 -10.71
CA GLN A 12 -6.13 -2.87 -11.12
C GLN A 12 -5.51 -3.63 -9.96
N GLY A 13 -4.74 -2.94 -9.12
CA GLY A 13 -4.17 -3.53 -7.91
C GLY A 13 -5.24 -3.99 -6.94
N GLU A 14 -6.26 -3.16 -6.72
CA GLU A 14 -7.37 -3.51 -5.83
C GLU A 14 -8.11 -4.74 -6.34
N LEU A 15 -8.39 -4.79 -7.64
CA LEU A 15 -9.09 -5.94 -8.24
C LEU A 15 -8.24 -7.21 -8.18
N PHE A 16 -6.95 -7.09 -8.37
CA PHE A 16 -6.03 -8.21 -8.26
C PHE A 16 -6.05 -8.83 -6.86
N VAL A 17 -5.98 -7.99 -5.83
CA VAL A 17 -6.03 -8.45 -4.44
C VAL A 17 -7.41 -9.03 -4.12
N LEU A 18 -8.48 -8.37 -4.57
CA LEU A 18 -9.85 -8.83 -4.33
C LEU A 18 -10.06 -10.23 -4.92
N GLU A 19 -9.58 -10.46 -6.13
CA GLU A 19 -9.69 -11.77 -6.77
C GLU A 19 -9.00 -12.87 -5.95
N LYS A 20 -7.81 -12.56 -5.41
CA LYS A 20 -7.11 -13.49 -4.52
C LYS A 20 -7.90 -13.75 -3.24
N LEU A 21 -8.48 -12.71 -2.65
CA LEU A 21 -9.27 -12.85 -1.43
C LEU A 21 -10.49 -13.75 -1.63
N HIS A 22 -11.10 -13.70 -2.82
CA HIS A 22 -12.32 -14.47 -3.10
C HIS A 22 -12.11 -15.98 -3.00
N TYR A 23 -10.89 -16.48 -3.14
CA TYR A 23 -10.62 -17.91 -2.97
C TYR A 23 -10.94 -18.37 -1.56
N LYS A 24 -10.75 -17.52 -0.56
CA LYS A 24 -10.99 -17.85 0.83
C LYS A 24 -12.18 -17.08 1.41
N TYR A 25 -12.39 -15.86 0.93
CA TYR A 25 -13.43 -14.97 1.45
C TYR A 25 -14.30 -14.48 0.30
N PRO A 26 -15.26 -15.31 -0.15
CA PRO A 26 -16.06 -14.96 -1.33
C PRO A 26 -16.93 -13.73 -1.16
N LYS A 27 -17.18 -13.26 0.07
CA LYS A 27 -17.97 -12.06 0.32
C LYS A 27 -17.15 -10.78 0.36
N ALA A 28 -15.81 -10.87 0.26
CA ALA A 28 -14.97 -9.68 0.22
C ALA A 28 -15.38 -8.77 -0.92
N TYR A 29 -15.34 -7.46 -0.71
CA TYR A 29 -15.75 -6.49 -1.71
C TYR A 29 -14.92 -5.23 -1.67
N LYS A 30 -14.98 -4.48 -2.78
CA LYS A 30 -14.31 -3.19 -2.92
C LYS A 30 -15.20 -2.12 -2.30
N VAL A 31 -14.62 -1.31 -1.40
CA VAL A 31 -15.31 -0.18 -0.78
C VAL A 31 -15.28 1.01 -1.73
N LYS A 32 -16.43 1.66 -1.91
CA LYS A 32 -16.55 2.81 -2.81
C LYS A 32 -16.67 4.10 -2.00
N GLY A 33 -16.26 5.20 -2.61
CA GLY A 33 -16.41 6.54 -2.02
C GLY A 33 -15.08 7.23 -1.82
N TYR A 34 -15.14 8.53 -1.48
CA TYR A 34 -13.94 9.35 -1.31
C TYR A 34 -13.33 9.25 0.08
N TYR A 35 -14.16 9.10 1.11
CA TYR A 35 -13.71 9.09 2.51
C TYR A 35 -13.78 7.69 3.09
N LYS A 36 -13.28 6.73 2.34
CA LYS A 36 -13.28 5.34 2.78
C LYS A 36 -12.10 5.09 3.73
N GLU A 37 -12.33 4.25 4.73
CA GLU A 37 -11.29 3.91 5.72
C GLU A 37 -10.32 2.86 5.21
N TRP A 38 -10.70 2.10 4.20
CA TRP A 38 -9.89 1.07 3.55
C TRP A 38 -10.42 0.81 2.15
N ASP A 39 -9.62 0.13 1.33
CA ASP A 39 -9.98 -0.14 -0.06
C ASP A 39 -10.88 -1.36 -0.23
N LEU A 40 -10.61 -2.41 0.53
CA LEU A 40 -11.36 -3.66 0.46
C LEU A 40 -11.83 -4.04 1.85
N PHE A 41 -12.96 -4.77 1.93
CA PHE A 41 -13.48 -5.24 3.20
C PHE A 41 -13.78 -6.74 3.12
N ILE A 42 -13.44 -7.45 4.20
CA ILE A 42 -13.69 -8.90 4.33
C ILE A 42 -14.74 -9.11 5.40
N PRO A 43 -16.04 -9.27 5.04
CA PRO A 43 -17.10 -9.47 6.04
C PRO A 43 -16.88 -10.69 6.91
N GLU A 44 -16.34 -11.77 6.35
CA GLU A 44 -16.10 -13.01 7.09
C GLU A 44 -15.13 -12.84 8.25
N LYS A 45 -14.29 -11.80 8.19
CA LYS A 45 -13.29 -11.49 9.22
C LYS A 45 -13.53 -10.15 9.90
N ASP A 46 -14.45 -9.35 9.36
CA ASP A 46 -14.70 -7.99 9.83
C ASP A 46 -13.43 -7.15 9.83
N VAL A 47 -12.68 -7.18 8.74
CA VAL A 47 -11.44 -6.41 8.61
C VAL A 47 -11.36 -5.68 7.28
N GLY A 48 -10.73 -4.51 7.30
CA GLY A 48 -10.45 -3.72 6.11
C GLY A 48 -9.02 -3.93 5.63
N ILE A 49 -8.84 -3.82 4.32
CA ILE A 49 -7.55 -3.99 3.65
C ILE A 49 -7.22 -2.71 2.89
N GLU A 50 -6.03 -2.18 3.11
CA GLU A 50 -5.49 -1.08 2.33
C GLU A 50 -4.62 -1.68 1.22
N VAL A 51 -4.83 -1.26 -0.02
CA VAL A 51 -4.05 -1.75 -1.17
C VAL A 51 -3.17 -0.62 -1.67
N LYS A 52 -1.88 -0.89 -1.77
CA LYS A 52 -0.91 0.05 -2.33
C LYS A 52 -0.25 -0.59 -3.54
N SER A 53 -0.23 0.14 -4.65
CA SER A 53 0.43 -0.30 -5.89
C SER A 53 1.59 0.64 -6.18
N ASP A 54 2.79 0.09 -6.34
CA ASP A 54 4.01 0.87 -6.49
C ASP A 54 4.71 0.46 -7.79
N ARG A 55 4.91 1.45 -8.67
CA ARG A 55 5.60 1.24 -9.95
C ARG A 55 7.10 1.47 -9.86
N ALA A 56 7.54 2.15 -8.81
CA ALA A 56 8.92 2.63 -8.73
C ALA A 56 9.85 1.73 -7.93
N THR A 57 9.33 0.84 -7.09
CA THR A 57 10.16 0.02 -6.21
C THR A 57 11.22 -0.76 -6.98
N HIS A 58 10.90 -1.29 -8.15
CA HIS A 58 11.86 -2.05 -8.96
C HIS A 58 13.02 -1.19 -9.49
N LYS A 59 12.84 0.13 -9.57
CA LYS A 59 13.88 1.06 -10.02
C LYS A 59 14.71 1.58 -8.85
N THR A 60 14.06 1.86 -7.73
CA THR A 60 14.72 2.48 -6.58
C THR A 60 15.15 1.47 -5.53
N GLY A 61 14.53 0.30 -5.50
CA GLY A 61 14.74 -0.69 -4.44
C GLY A 61 14.01 -0.35 -3.16
N ASN A 62 13.21 0.70 -3.14
CA ASN A 62 12.53 1.17 -1.93
C ASN A 62 11.01 1.04 -2.03
N VAL A 63 10.43 0.59 -0.93
CA VAL A 63 9.00 0.70 -0.65
C VAL A 63 8.77 2.10 -0.08
N VAL A 64 7.67 2.73 -0.43
CA VAL A 64 7.35 4.10 -0.03
C VAL A 64 6.13 4.09 0.88
N ILE A 65 6.29 4.62 2.09
CA ILE A 65 5.22 4.66 3.09
C ILE A 65 4.95 6.11 3.49
N GLU A 66 3.76 6.61 3.16
CA GLU A 66 3.38 7.98 3.47
C GLU A 66 3.04 8.12 4.97
N SER A 67 3.52 9.18 5.59
CA SER A 67 3.23 9.50 6.99
C SER A 67 2.53 10.83 7.18
N LYS A 68 2.70 11.76 6.24
CA LYS A 68 2.03 13.08 6.28
C LYS A 68 1.69 13.55 4.88
N TYR A 69 0.58 14.26 4.78
CA TYR A 69 0.22 15.03 3.59
C TYR A 69 0.10 16.49 4.04
N GLY A 70 1.01 17.34 3.56
CA GLY A 70 1.21 18.64 4.15
C GLY A 70 1.76 18.47 5.57
N ASP A 71 1.12 19.10 6.54
CA ASP A 71 1.49 18.96 7.94
C ASP A 71 0.59 18.00 8.73
N ALA A 72 -0.42 17.44 8.05
CA ALA A 72 -1.38 16.54 8.70
C ALA A 72 -0.93 15.08 8.61
N PRO A 73 -1.13 14.28 9.67
CA PRO A 73 -0.85 12.85 9.60
C PRO A 73 -1.67 12.19 8.49
N SER A 74 -1.08 11.22 7.83
CA SER A 74 -1.75 10.47 6.75
C SER A 74 -1.10 9.09 6.60
N GLY A 75 -1.62 8.29 5.69
CA GLY A 75 -1.03 6.99 5.39
C GLY A 75 -0.90 6.11 6.62
N ILE A 76 0.33 5.73 6.95
CA ILE A 76 0.58 4.81 8.07
C ILE A 76 0.16 5.38 9.43
N GLU A 77 0.14 6.71 9.56
CA GLU A 77 -0.21 7.35 10.82
C GLU A 77 -1.72 7.36 11.09
N THR A 78 -2.55 7.22 10.04
CA THR A 78 -4.01 7.33 10.16
C THR A 78 -4.76 6.07 9.74
N THR A 79 -4.07 5.10 9.16
CA THR A 79 -4.72 3.90 8.63
C THR A 79 -5.53 3.16 9.69
N LYS A 80 -6.69 2.67 9.30
CA LYS A 80 -7.56 1.84 10.12
C LYS A 80 -7.67 0.42 9.57
N ALA A 81 -6.98 0.14 8.47
CA ALA A 81 -6.97 -1.18 7.88
C ALA A 81 -6.24 -2.16 8.78
N ALA A 82 -6.73 -3.40 8.82
CA ALA A 82 -6.07 -4.47 9.57
C ALA A 82 -4.83 -4.96 8.82
N TRP A 83 -4.87 -4.91 7.49
CA TRP A 83 -3.80 -5.39 6.63
C TRP A 83 -3.54 -4.41 5.51
N TRP A 84 -2.25 -4.31 5.13
CA TRP A 84 -1.84 -3.64 3.91
C TRP A 84 -1.39 -4.71 2.91
N ALA A 85 -1.95 -4.64 1.71
CA ALA A 85 -1.50 -5.44 0.57
C ALA A 85 -0.67 -4.51 -0.29
N TYR A 86 0.65 -4.66 -0.23
CA TYR A 86 1.58 -3.78 -0.95
C TYR A 86 2.10 -4.51 -2.19
N ILE A 87 1.81 -3.94 -3.34
CA ILE A 87 2.12 -4.52 -4.64
C ILE A 87 3.28 -3.78 -5.28
N THR A 88 4.37 -4.49 -5.56
CA THR A 88 5.47 -3.98 -6.39
C THR A 88 5.35 -4.60 -7.78
N LYS A 89 6.32 -4.36 -8.64
CA LYS A 89 6.31 -4.97 -9.97
C LYS A 89 6.24 -6.50 -9.90
N ASP A 90 6.99 -7.09 -9.00
CA ASP A 90 7.19 -8.54 -8.96
C ASP A 90 6.60 -9.24 -7.75
N ASN A 91 6.11 -8.51 -6.76
CA ASN A 91 5.73 -9.11 -5.50
C ASN A 91 4.46 -8.49 -4.90
N LEU A 92 3.74 -9.30 -4.15
CA LEU A 92 2.65 -8.84 -3.28
C LEU A 92 3.06 -9.16 -1.84
N TYR A 93 3.08 -8.14 -0.99
CA TYR A 93 3.40 -8.28 0.43
C TYR A 93 2.16 -8.07 1.27
N TRP A 94 1.93 -8.98 2.21
CA TRP A 94 0.88 -8.84 3.23
C TRP A 94 1.54 -8.44 4.54
N ILE A 95 1.24 -7.26 5.03
CA ILE A 95 1.87 -6.72 6.22
C ILE A 95 0.85 -5.94 7.05
N THR A 96 0.95 -6.02 8.37
CA THR A 96 0.09 -5.21 9.24
C THR A 96 0.68 -3.83 9.42
N PRO A 97 -0.16 -2.79 9.68
CA PRO A 97 0.36 -1.47 10.03
C PRO A 97 1.33 -1.50 11.21
N ASP A 98 1.06 -2.32 12.21
CA ASP A 98 1.96 -2.43 13.37
C ASP A 98 3.34 -2.93 12.96
N LYS A 99 3.43 -3.86 12.04
CA LYS A 99 4.72 -4.36 11.54
C LYS A 99 5.46 -3.34 10.71
N ILE A 100 4.73 -2.51 9.96
CA ILE A 100 5.35 -1.39 9.23
C ILE A 100 5.98 -0.44 10.24
N LYS A 101 5.24 -0.07 11.28
CA LYS A 101 5.73 0.84 12.34
C LYS A 101 6.91 0.23 13.10
N GLU A 102 6.85 -1.07 13.36
CA GLU A 102 7.95 -1.80 14.00
C GLU A 102 9.21 -1.76 13.14
N CYS A 103 9.08 -1.96 11.84
CA CYS A 103 10.18 -1.86 10.90
C CYS A 103 10.84 -0.48 10.95
N ILE A 104 10.03 0.57 10.93
CA ILE A 104 10.50 1.94 10.99
C ILE A 104 11.26 2.19 12.30
N LYS A 105 10.69 1.77 13.41
CA LYS A 105 11.27 1.98 14.74
C LYS A 105 12.57 1.18 14.93
N ASP A 106 12.54 -0.11 14.61
CA ASP A 106 13.69 -0.99 14.81
C ASP A 106 14.93 -0.55 14.03
N ASN A 107 14.70 0.09 12.88
CA ASN A 107 15.77 0.50 11.99
C ASN A 107 16.06 1.99 12.02
N ASN A 108 15.45 2.71 12.98
CA ASN A 108 15.63 4.15 13.18
C ASN A 108 15.43 4.95 11.88
N LEU A 109 14.41 4.58 11.11
CA LEU A 109 14.13 5.26 9.85
C LEU A 109 13.45 6.59 10.12
N GLU A 110 13.78 7.60 9.30
CA GLU A 110 13.18 8.92 9.39
C GLU A 110 12.44 9.25 8.10
N ALA A 111 11.30 9.91 8.26
CA ALA A 111 10.55 10.37 7.10
C ALA A 111 11.26 11.56 6.45
N ARG A 112 11.19 11.63 5.13
CA ARG A 112 11.72 12.74 4.34
C ARG A 112 10.58 13.49 3.70
N GLU A 113 10.74 14.81 3.58
CA GLU A 113 9.77 15.63 2.89
C GLU A 113 10.08 15.64 1.40
N PHE A 114 9.03 15.53 0.60
CA PHE A 114 9.11 15.62 -0.86
C PHE A 114 8.16 16.70 -1.33
N PRO A 115 8.58 17.52 -2.32
CA PRO A 115 7.70 18.57 -2.84
C PRO A 115 6.49 17.95 -3.54
N PRO A 116 5.41 18.73 -3.71
CA PRO A 116 4.24 18.25 -4.43
C PRO A 116 4.60 17.80 -5.84
N VAL A 117 4.07 16.64 -6.24
CA VAL A 117 4.17 16.20 -7.62
C VAL A 117 2.90 16.61 -8.37
N GLU A 118 2.89 16.42 -9.68
CA GLU A 118 1.73 16.77 -10.49
C GLU A 118 0.46 16.15 -9.93
N GLY A 119 -0.57 16.95 -9.72
CA GLY A 119 -1.84 16.52 -9.14
C GLY A 119 -1.91 16.65 -7.62
N ASP A 120 -0.80 16.91 -6.95
CA ASP A 120 -0.80 17.14 -5.51
C ASP A 120 -0.77 18.64 -5.21
N PHE A 121 -1.43 19.02 -4.12
CA PHE A 121 -1.41 20.41 -3.64
C PHE A 121 -0.40 20.63 -2.53
N LYS A 122 0.04 19.58 -1.86
CA LYS A 122 0.87 19.67 -0.66
C LYS A 122 2.05 18.73 -0.74
N LYS A 123 3.12 19.10 0.00
CA LYS A 123 4.27 18.22 0.20
C LYS A 123 3.84 16.94 0.91
N LYS A 124 4.63 15.91 0.80
CA LYS A 124 4.41 14.64 1.49
C LYS A 124 5.62 14.29 2.34
N SER A 125 5.40 13.64 3.46
CA SER A 125 6.47 13.03 4.25
C SER A 125 6.40 11.52 4.03
N LEU A 126 7.50 10.94 3.59
CA LEU A 126 7.56 9.54 3.17
C LEU A 126 8.71 8.82 3.86
N TYR A 127 8.44 7.61 4.34
CA TYR A 127 9.50 6.68 4.71
C TYR A 127 9.90 5.88 3.48
N LEU A 128 11.20 5.82 3.21
CA LEU A 128 11.75 4.98 2.14
C LEU A 128 12.36 3.76 2.80
N ILE A 129 11.77 2.60 2.56
CA ILE A 129 12.19 1.35 3.20
C ILE A 129 12.71 0.40 2.12
N LYS A 130 13.95 -0.08 2.26
CA LYS A 130 14.47 -1.05 1.30
C LYS A 130 13.52 -2.24 1.21
N GLU A 131 13.23 -2.66 -0.01
CA GLU A 131 12.28 -3.76 -0.23
C GLU A 131 12.69 -5.03 0.52
N THR A 132 13.98 -5.34 0.54
CA THR A 132 14.50 -6.51 1.25
C THR A 132 14.25 -6.43 2.76
N LEU A 133 14.30 -5.23 3.32
CA LEU A 133 14.00 -5.00 4.73
C LEU A 133 12.50 -5.12 4.98
N PHE A 134 11.70 -4.48 4.15
CA PHE A 134 10.23 -4.52 4.25
C PHE A 134 9.73 -5.97 4.22
N LYS A 135 10.28 -6.77 3.33
CA LYS A 135 9.93 -8.19 3.20
C LYS A 135 10.11 -8.96 4.50
N LYS A 136 11.14 -8.62 5.29
CA LYS A 136 11.38 -9.31 6.57
C LYS A 136 10.28 -9.10 7.58
N TYR A 137 9.56 -7.99 7.50
CA TYR A 137 8.47 -7.67 8.42
C TYR A 137 7.11 -8.10 7.91
N ALA A 138 7.01 -8.46 6.63
CA ALA A 138 5.77 -8.92 6.03
C ALA A 138 5.40 -10.30 6.57
N LYS A 139 4.11 -10.51 6.81
CA LYS A 139 3.60 -11.82 7.21
C LYS A 139 3.79 -12.84 6.10
N ARG A 140 3.57 -12.40 4.86
CA ARG A 140 3.67 -13.26 3.69
C ARG A 140 4.06 -12.43 2.47
N SER A 141 4.84 -13.03 1.58
CA SER A 141 5.13 -12.43 0.29
C SER A 141 4.89 -13.47 -0.81
N GLU A 142 4.37 -13.00 -1.92
CA GLU A 142 4.06 -13.85 -3.08
C GLU A 142 4.65 -13.21 -4.33
N ARG A 143 5.24 -14.02 -5.21
CA ARG A 143 5.65 -13.56 -6.52
C ARG A 143 4.41 -13.32 -7.37
N ILE A 144 4.45 -12.27 -8.18
CA ILE A 144 3.41 -11.95 -9.12
C ILE A 144 3.91 -12.30 -10.51
N ASP A 145 3.72 -13.56 -10.92
CA ASP A 145 4.15 -14.01 -12.22
C ASP A 145 3.10 -13.68 -13.26
N GLY A 146 3.54 -13.27 -14.43
CA GLY A 146 2.65 -12.97 -15.55
C GLY A 146 1.87 -11.67 -15.41
N ARG A 147 2.13 -10.88 -14.39
CA ARG A 147 1.52 -9.56 -14.26
C ARG A 147 2.33 -8.54 -15.05
N ASN A 148 1.68 -7.91 -16.00
CA ASN A 148 2.32 -6.92 -16.87
C ASN A 148 1.67 -5.54 -16.71
#